data_c7d75efd4dba0d8b9c43791345bdecda
#
_entry.id   c7d75efd4dba0d8b9c43791345bdecda
#
_cell.length_a   1.000
_cell.length_b   1.000
_cell.length_c   1.000
_cell.angle_alpha   90.00
_cell.angle_beta   90.00
_cell.angle_gamma   90.00
#
_symmetry.space_group_name_H-M   'P 1'
#
loop_
_entity.id
_entity.type
_entity.pdbx_description
1 polymer ?
#
loop_
_entity_poly.entity_id
_entity_poly.type
_entity_poly.pdbx_seq_one_letter_code
_entity_poly.pdbx_strand_id
1 'polypeptide(L)'
;VILLIRPGSVLELDEDTVLGILSACRQEIGTLFGYSEENRGVGITGGVDFVELDGPVVVLRLKGRFWHERTTVLNRVASYLQGRIPEIIDVVVEDPWQLTDEANEVW
;
A
#
# COMPACT_ATOMS: atom_id res chain seq x y z
N VAL A 1 -27.62 -10.70 -9.39
CA VAL A 1 -26.51 -11.63 -9.54
C VAL A 1 -25.67 -11.60 -8.29
N ILE A 2 -25.60 -12.73 -7.66
CA ILE A 2 -24.73 -12.87 -6.51
C ILE A 2 -23.34 -13.13 -7.00
N LEU A 3 -22.47 -12.15 -6.83
CA LEU A 3 -21.05 -12.35 -7.05
C LEU A 3 -20.50 -13.09 -5.85
N LEU A 4 -20.37 -14.39 -6.02
CA LEU A 4 -19.69 -15.20 -5.04
C LEU A 4 -18.19 -14.94 -5.17
N ILE A 5 -17.67 -14.09 -4.29
CA ILE A 5 -16.23 -13.93 -4.18
C ILE A 5 -15.72 -15.15 -3.43
N ARG A 6 -15.08 -16.06 -4.13
CA ARG A 6 -14.45 -17.22 -3.51
C ARG A 6 -13.13 -16.76 -2.87
N PRO A 7 -12.70 -17.39 -1.76
CA PRO A 7 -11.34 -17.16 -1.27
C PRO A 7 -10.31 -17.40 -2.37
N GLY A 8 -9.43 -16.43 -2.58
CA GLY A 8 -8.44 -16.50 -3.64
C GLY A 8 -8.93 -16.08 -5.03
N SER A 9 -10.19 -15.67 -5.17
CA SER A 9 -10.72 -15.15 -6.43
C SER A 9 -10.10 -13.82 -6.79
N VAL A 10 -9.95 -13.60 -8.09
CA VAL A 10 -9.49 -12.34 -8.67
C VAL A 10 -10.57 -11.29 -8.50
N LEU A 11 -10.20 -10.09 -8.09
CA LEU A 11 -11.09 -8.96 -7.90
C LEU A 11 -11.02 -8.00 -9.08
N GLU A 12 -12.14 -7.33 -9.36
CA GLU A 12 -12.17 -6.29 -10.37
C GLU A 12 -11.42 -5.05 -9.90
N LEU A 13 -10.85 -4.32 -10.85
CA LEU A 13 -10.16 -3.07 -10.57
C LEU A 13 -11.15 -1.92 -10.52
N ASP A 14 -11.46 -1.48 -9.31
CA ASP A 14 -12.17 -0.24 -9.03
C ASP A 14 -11.65 0.38 -7.74
N GLU A 15 -12.02 1.61 -7.49
CA GLU A 15 -11.53 2.36 -6.34
C GLU A 15 -11.89 1.69 -5.01
N ASP A 16 -13.13 1.24 -4.87
CA ASP A 16 -13.59 0.60 -3.62
C ASP A 16 -12.83 -0.71 -3.36
N THR A 17 -12.58 -1.48 -4.41
CA THR A 17 -11.81 -2.72 -4.29
C THR A 17 -10.37 -2.43 -3.87
N VAL A 18 -9.74 -1.43 -4.48
CA VAL A 18 -8.38 -1.02 -4.10
C VAL A 18 -8.33 -0.58 -2.64
N LEU A 19 -9.28 0.23 -2.20
CA LEU A 19 -9.35 0.68 -0.80
C LEU A 19 -9.51 -0.48 0.16
N GLY A 20 -10.36 -1.44 -0.16
CA GLY A 20 -10.57 -2.64 0.67
C GLY A 20 -9.32 -3.51 0.76
N ILE A 21 -8.65 -3.76 -0.37
CA ILE A 21 -7.42 -4.56 -0.39
C ILE A 21 -6.28 -3.82 0.30
N LEU A 22 -6.19 -2.51 0.15
CA LEU A 22 -5.17 -1.72 0.84
C LEU A 22 -5.37 -1.77 2.36
N SER A 23 -6.61 -1.76 2.84
CA SER A 23 -6.92 -1.94 4.25
C SER A 23 -6.45 -3.30 4.77
N ALA A 24 -6.70 -4.37 4.02
CA ALA A 24 -6.22 -5.71 4.34
C ALA A 24 -4.68 -5.77 4.33
N CYS A 25 -4.06 -5.10 3.38
CA CYS A 25 -2.60 -4.98 3.28
C CYS A 25 -2.00 -4.39 4.55
N ARG A 26 -2.59 -3.31 5.07
CA ARG A 26 -2.12 -2.66 6.30
C ARG A 26 -2.14 -3.61 7.50
N GLN A 27 -3.05 -4.55 7.51
CA GLN A 27 -3.16 -5.54 8.58
C GLN A 27 -2.22 -6.71 8.38
N GLU A 28 -2.19 -7.28 7.19
CA GLU A 28 -1.43 -8.50 6.89
C GLU A 28 0.07 -8.29 6.85
N ILE A 29 0.52 -7.15 6.36
CA ILE A 29 1.94 -6.78 6.37
C ILE A 29 2.20 -5.59 7.31
N GLY A 30 1.49 -5.59 8.42
CA GLY A 30 1.49 -4.49 9.39
C GLY A 30 2.84 -4.18 10.00
N THR A 31 3.80 -5.10 9.95
CA THR A 31 5.16 -4.87 10.45
C THR A 31 5.90 -3.77 9.68
N LEU A 32 5.45 -3.45 8.46
CA LEU A 32 6.03 -2.35 7.68
C LEU A 32 5.56 -0.97 8.13
N PHE A 33 4.44 -0.92 8.84
CA PHE A 33 3.73 0.34 9.11
C PHE A 33 3.71 0.70 10.58
N GLY A 34 3.39 1.97 10.86
CA GLY A 34 3.26 2.51 12.21
C GLY A 34 1.83 2.51 12.73
N TYR A 35 1.01 1.54 12.34
CA TYR A 35 -0.38 1.46 12.81
C TYR A 35 -0.53 0.76 14.17
N SER A 36 0.49 0.05 14.64
CA SER A 36 0.50 -0.54 15.96
C SER A 36 1.23 0.34 16.97
N GLU A 37 0.85 0.27 18.23
CA GLU A 37 1.56 0.99 19.29
C GLU A 37 3.02 0.53 19.43
N GLU A 38 3.27 -0.76 19.23
CA GLU A 38 4.61 -1.32 19.31
C GLU A 38 5.54 -0.70 18.27
N ASN A 39 5.09 -0.58 17.02
CA ASN A 39 5.87 0.01 15.96
C ASN A 39 6.07 1.51 16.18
N ARG A 40 5.04 2.23 16.61
CA ARG A 40 5.15 3.65 16.93
C ARG A 40 6.13 3.88 18.08
N GLY A 41 6.14 2.99 19.06
CA GLY A 41 7.05 3.09 20.22
C GLY A 41 8.53 2.97 19.86
N VAL A 42 8.86 2.30 18.75
CA VAL A 42 10.25 2.20 18.26
C VAL A 42 10.54 3.16 17.10
N GLY A 43 9.65 4.13 16.85
CA GLY A 43 9.85 5.16 15.84
C GLY A 43 9.38 4.85 14.44
N ILE A 44 8.67 3.75 14.25
CA ILE A 44 8.04 3.41 12.96
C ILE A 44 6.66 4.04 12.92
N THR A 45 6.49 5.06 12.09
CA THR A 45 5.23 5.81 11.96
C THR A 45 4.68 5.76 10.54
N GLY A 46 5.29 4.96 9.68
CA GLY A 46 4.97 4.91 8.26
C GLY A 46 3.55 4.46 7.96
N GLY A 47 2.98 5.04 6.94
CA GLY A 47 1.65 4.69 6.47
C GLY A 47 1.54 4.79 4.96
N VAL A 48 0.50 4.20 4.41
CA VAL A 48 0.20 4.22 3.00
C VAL A 48 -1.26 4.65 2.81
N ASP A 49 -1.46 5.64 1.95
CA ASP A 49 -2.79 6.14 1.60
C ASP A 49 -3.04 5.98 0.10
N PHE A 50 -4.28 5.73 -0.25
CA PHE A 50 -4.74 5.75 -1.63
C PHE A 50 -4.92 7.20 -2.07
N VAL A 51 -4.37 7.55 -3.24
CA VAL A 51 -4.52 8.89 -3.83
C VAL A 51 -5.52 8.86 -4.95
N GLU A 52 -5.27 8.04 -5.97
CA GLU A 52 -6.17 7.93 -7.12
C GLU A 52 -5.93 6.65 -7.90
N LEU A 53 -6.91 6.32 -8.72
CA LEU A 53 -6.79 5.27 -9.71
C LEU A 53 -6.71 5.93 -11.09
N ASP A 54 -5.54 5.83 -11.71
CA ASP A 54 -5.27 6.40 -13.03
C ASP A 54 -5.25 5.26 -14.06
N GLY A 55 -6.43 4.94 -14.61
CA GLY A 55 -6.59 3.77 -15.45
C GLY A 55 -6.21 2.51 -14.67
N PRO A 56 -5.29 1.68 -15.20
CA PRO A 56 -4.83 0.47 -14.50
C PRO A 56 -3.67 0.73 -13.53
N VAL A 57 -3.34 1.99 -13.27
CA VAL A 57 -2.25 2.39 -12.37
C VAL A 57 -2.82 2.91 -11.05
N VAL A 58 -2.38 2.31 -9.95
CA VAL A 58 -2.74 2.77 -8.60
C VAL A 58 -1.71 3.77 -8.12
N VAL A 59 -2.18 4.95 -7.71
CA VAL A 59 -1.32 6.00 -7.15
C VAL A 59 -1.49 6.05 -5.65
N LEU A 60 -0.40 5.94 -4.93
CA LEU A 60 -0.36 5.89 -3.47
C LEU A 60 0.44 7.06 -2.89
N ARG A 61 0.29 7.27 -1.59
CA ARG A 61 1.11 8.19 -0.81
C ARG A 61 1.77 7.40 0.31
N LEU A 62 3.09 7.51 0.39
CA LEU A 62 3.86 6.98 1.52
C LEU A 62 4.19 8.14 2.46
N LYS A 63 3.77 8.03 3.70
CA LYS A 63 3.97 9.06 4.73
C LYS A 63 4.59 8.43 5.97
N GLY A 64 5.16 9.28 6.83
CA GLY A 64 5.76 8.82 8.06
C GLY A 64 7.15 8.22 7.87
N ARG A 65 7.62 7.55 8.91
CA ARG A 65 8.94 6.91 8.92
C ARG A 65 8.78 5.41 8.85
N PHE A 66 9.51 4.77 7.91
CA PHE A 66 9.57 3.33 7.78
C PHE A 66 10.94 2.82 8.28
N TRP A 67 10.94 1.61 8.80
CA TRP A 67 12.18 0.91 9.13
C TRP A 67 12.91 0.46 7.86
N HIS A 68 12.14 0.06 6.84
CA HIS A 68 12.65 -0.40 5.56
C HIS A 68 12.85 0.78 4.59
N GLU A 69 13.63 0.54 3.54
CA GLU A 69 13.68 1.47 2.42
C GLU A 69 12.28 1.64 1.82
N ARG A 70 11.94 2.87 1.46
CA ARG A 70 10.61 3.18 0.93
C ARG A 70 10.30 2.48 -0.38
N THR A 71 11.32 2.24 -1.21
CA THR A 71 11.17 1.44 -2.43
C THR A 71 10.78 0.01 -2.11
N THR A 72 11.34 -0.58 -1.06
CA THR A 72 10.96 -1.91 -0.58
C THR A 72 9.52 -1.92 -0.08
N VAL A 73 9.11 -0.91 0.67
CA VAL A 73 7.73 -0.78 1.14
C VAL A 73 6.77 -0.70 -0.03
N LEU A 74 7.05 0.15 -1.02
CA LEU A 74 6.20 0.26 -2.20
C LEU A 74 6.10 -1.06 -2.95
N ASN A 75 7.21 -1.76 -3.15
CA ASN A 75 7.23 -3.04 -3.85
C ASN A 75 6.41 -4.10 -3.11
N ARG A 76 6.46 -4.12 -1.79
CA ARG A 76 5.68 -5.06 -0.98
C ARG A 76 4.18 -4.77 -1.07
N VAL A 77 3.79 -3.50 -1.00
CA VAL A 77 2.40 -3.09 -1.17
C VAL A 77 1.93 -3.38 -2.59
N ALA A 78 2.74 -3.06 -3.59
CA ALA A 78 2.42 -3.33 -4.99
C ALA A 78 2.17 -4.81 -5.26
N SER A 79 3.05 -5.68 -4.75
CA SER A 79 2.90 -7.13 -4.89
C SER A 79 1.61 -7.63 -4.24
N TYR A 80 1.27 -7.08 -3.09
CA TYR A 80 0.04 -7.43 -2.40
C TYR A 80 -1.20 -7.05 -3.22
N LEU A 81 -1.23 -5.81 -3.73
CA LEU A 81 -2.35 -5.31 -4.53
C LEU A 81 -2.47 -6.05 -5.86
N GLN A 82 -1.36 -6.21 -6.57
CA GLN A 82 -1.35 -6.88 -7.89
C GLN A 82 -1.69 -8.36 -7.79
N GLY A 83 -1.33 -9.01 -6.69
CA GLY A 83 -1.67 -10.40 -6.45
C GLY A 83 -3.16 -10.63 -6.27
N ARG A 84 -3.89 -9.63 -5.77
CA ARG A 84 -5.34 -9.69 -5.57
C ARG A 84 -6.12 -9.11 -6.72
N ILE A 85 -5.56 -8.11 -7.42
CA ILE A 85 -6.18 -7.39 -8.52
C ILE A 85 -5.23 -7.41 -9.71
N PRO A 86 -5.22 -8.48 -10.52
CA PRO A 86 -4.27 -8.62 -11.65
C PRO A 86 -4.41 -7.57 -12.74
N GLU A 87 -5.52 -6.85 -12.81
CA GLU A 87 -5.71 -5.75 -13.76
C GLU A 87 -4.79 -4.56 -13.49
N ILE A 88 -4.26 -4.45 -12.27
CA ILE A 88 -3.29 -3.40 -11.93
C ILE A 88 -1.99 -3.68 -12.66
N ILE A 89 -1.59 -2.77 -13.56
CA ILE A 89 -0.34 -2.90 -14.30
C ILE A 89 0.84 -2.25 -13.58
N ASP A 90 0.58 -1.27 -12.73
CA ASP A 90 1.63 -0.62 -11.96
C ASP A 90 1.06 0.02 -10.68
N VAL A 91 1.93 0.20 -9.70
CA VAL A 91 1.63 0.90 -8.45
C VAL A 91 2.74 1.92 -8.23
N VAL A 92 2.38 3.18 -8.17
CA VAL A 92 3.34 4.29 -8.07
C VAL A 92 3.00 5.19 -6.89
N VAL A 93 3.94 6.05 -6.50
CA VAL A 93 3.68 7.12 -5.53
C VAL A 93 3.36 8.41 -6.25
N GLU A 94 2.58 9.28 -5.61
CA GLU A 94 2.19 10.58 -6.17
C GLU A 94 3.39 11.51 -6.38
N ASP A 95 4.45 11.37 -5.58
CA ASP A 95 5.66 12.19 -5.65
C ASP A 95 6.89 11.29 -5.48
N PRO A 96 7.81 11.25 -6.45
CA PRO A 96 9.02 10.41 -6.38
C PRO A 96 9.88 10.67 -5.14
N TRP A 97 9.82 11.85 -4.55
CA TRP A 97 10.53 12.16 -3.31
C TRP A 97 10.14 11.21 -2.17
N GLN A 98 8.91 10.73 -2.18
CA GLN A 98 8.41 9.81 -1.16
C GLN A 98 9.14 8.46 -1.15
N LEU A 99 9.89 8.14 -2.19
CA LEU A 99 10.69 6.91 -2.28
C LEU A 99 12.15 7.12 -1.85
N THR A 100 12.53 8.32 -1.46
CA THR A 100 13.91 8.63 -1.07
C THR A 100 14.16 8.29 0.39
N ASP A 101 15.43 8.03 0.74
CA ASP A 101 15.84 7.82 2.14
C ASP A 101 15.63 9.09 2.97
N GLU A 102 15.77 10.26 2.35
CA GLU A 102 15.55 11.56 3.00
C GLU A 102 14.13 11.69 3.54
N ALA A 103 13.15 11.12 2.86
CA ALA A 103 11.77 11.15 3.33
C ALA A 103 11.60 10.43 4.67
N ASN A 104 12.39 9.39 4.94
CA ASN A 104 12.39 8.71 6.23
C ASN A 104 13.05 9.55 7.34
N GLU A 105 13.93 10.45 6.98
CA GLU A 105 14.64 11.30 7.95
C GLU A 105 13.80 12.49 8.39
N VAL A 106 12.95 13.01 7.50
CA VAL A 106 12.14 14.20 7.73
C VAL A 106 10.92 13.93 8.61
N TRP A 107 10.35 12.74 8.50
CA TRP A 107 9.12 12.39 9.24
C TRP A 107 9.35 12.08 10.72
#